data_9e492da28a873c4c8883fad515998153
#
_entry.id   9e492da28a873c4c8883fad515998153
#
_cell.length_a   1.000
_cell.length_b   1.000
_cell.length_c   1.000
_cell.angle_alpha   90.00
_cell.angle_beta   90.00
_cell.angle_gamma   90.00
#
_symmetry.space_group_name_H-M   'P 1'
#
loop_
_entity.id
_entity.type
_entity.pdbx_description
1 polymer ?
#
loop_
_entity_poly.entity_id
_entity_poly.type
_entity_poly.pdbx_seq_one_letter_code
_entity_poly.pdbx_strand_id
1 'polypeptide(L)'
;MGRGRGAVEKPQDFGGVMKKLVHFCRHYIPAIIVALVLGAIGTVCQIVGPDKLKDMTNEIAKGLPALVNGKPVLGAIDMDAVTHIAWLLVALYVGYAVLCYVQSWMMANVTQRTAQELREAISVKINKLPLKYFDKVSYGDVLSRITNDVDAIGQTLGQSVGSLITSVTLFVGALIMMFYNNVIMTVCAIASSLVGLLIMGAIMKVSQKYFSRQQIALGDVNGHVEEMYAGHTVVKAYCGEADSIRAFEKYNGDLYDSGWKSQFLSGLMMPLMNFVGNFGYVVVCVVGAVLAMDGKIEFGVIVAFMMYIRLFTQPLSQFAQAFQNLQRCAAASERVFSFLEEPEMDDESDKQALLGVNGKPVRGDVEFSHVKFGYDPSKTIINDFSASVKSGQKVAIVGPTGAGKTTMVNLLMRFYEISGGSIAIDGVDTKSVPRWNVHDQFSMVLQDTWVFHGTVRENIAYSKPGVTDKQIEDACKAVGLHHYIMSLPNGYDTVLDDKATLSQGQKQLLTIARAMVEDAPILILDEATSSVDTRTEELIQKAMDALTVDRTSFVIAHRLSTIRDADMILVMNHGDIVESGTHEELLAKGGFYADIYNSQFALTD
;
A
#
# COMPACT_ATOMS: atom_id res chain seq x y z
N MET A 1 -4.29 0.45 -19.48
CA MET A 1 -5.73 0.40 -19.19
C MET A 1 -5.90 0.14 -17.69
N GLY A 2 -6.02 1.21 -16.91
CA GLY A 2 -6.24 1.14 -15.47
C GLY A 2 -7.67 0.72 -15.18
N ARG A 3 -7.85 -0.45 -14.60
CA ARG A 3 -9.15 -0.85 -14.03
C ARG A 3 -9.50 0.11 -12.89
N GLY A 4 -10.65 0.78 -13.01
CA GLY A 4 -11.12 1.76 -12.04
C GLY A 4 -11.15 1.20 -10.61
N ARG A 5 -10.41 1.84 -9.72
CA ARG A 5 -10.30 1.58 -8.26
C ARG A 5 -11.59 1.96 -7.51
N GLY A 6 -12.74 1.41 -7.86
CA GLY A 6 -14.01 1.82 -7.24
C GLY A 6 -14.89 0.71 -6.67
N ALA A 7 -14.70 -0.53 -7.03
CA ALA A 7 -15.45 -1.65 -6.47
C ALA A 7 -14.63 -2.27 -5.33
N VAL A 8 -15.23 -2.42 -4.15
CA VAL A 8 -14.69 -3.27 -3.08
C VAL A 8 -14.57 -4.67 -3.69
N GLU A 9 -13.35 -5.05 -4.10
CA GLU A 9 -13.10 -6.39 -4.61
C GLU A 9 -13.46 -7.38 -3.50
N LYS A 10 -14.40 -8.28 -3.83
CA LYS A 10 -14.72 -9.37 -2.90
C LYS A 10 -13.54 -10.33 -2.91
N PRO A 11 -13.06 -10.76 -1.74
CA PRO A 11 -11.99 -11.74 -1.68
C PRO A 11 -12.41 -13.02 -2.39
N GLN A 12 -11.52 -13.62 -3.16
CA GLN A 12 -11.79 -14.87 -3.89
C GLN A 12 -11.89 -16.05 -2.92
N ASP A 13 -11.04 -16.08 -1.88
CA ASP A 13 -11.05 -17.08 -0.80
C ASP A 13 -11.05 -16.40 0.58
N PHE A 14 -12.24 -16.05 1.05
CA PHE A 14 -12.40 -15.44 2.39
C PHE A 14 -11.85 -16.34 3.51
N GLY A 15 -12.12 -17.64 3.46
CA GLY A 15 -11.74 -18.58 4.54
C GLY A 15 -10.23 -18.78 4.62
N GLY A 16 -9.59 -19.02 3.48
CA GLY A 16 -8.14 -19.23 3.41
C GLY A 16 -7.35 -17.99 3.82
N VAL A 17 -7.79 -16.81 3.37
CA VAL A 17 -7.13 -15.54 3.71
C VAL A 17 -7.27 -15.21 5.20
N MET A 18 -8.45 -15.39 5.78
CA MET A 18 -8.64 -15.19 7.23
C MET A 18 -7.83 -16.17 8.06
N LYS A 19 -7.65 -17.40 7.60
CA LYS A 19 -6.77 -18.37 8.26
C LYS A 19 -5.30 -17.93 8.23
N LYS A 20 -4.83 -17.38 7.11
CA LYS A 20 -3.48 -16.80 7.00
C LYS A 20 -3.30 -15.64 7.97
N LEU A 21 -4.28 -14.73 8.05
CA LEU A 21 -4.24 -13.60 8.99
C LEU A 21 -4.19 -14.08 10.45
N VAL A 22 -5.04 -15.03 10.83
CA VAL A 22 -5.04 -15.64 12.18
C VAL A 22 -3.71 -16.33 12.46
N HIS A 23 -3.12 -17.03 11.48
CA HIS A 23 -1.81 -17.65 11.63
C HIS A 23 -0.70 -16.60 11.83
N PHE A 24 -0.74 -15.50 11.10
CA PHE A 24 0.20 -14.38 11.28
C PHE A 24 0.09 -13.78 12.68
N CYS A 25 -1.14 -13.57 13.17
CA CYS A 25 -1.41 -13.03 14.50
C CYS A 25 -1.25 -14.04 15.64
N ARG A 26 -0.74 -15.26 15.40
CA ARG A 26 -0.74 -16.37 16.38
C ARG A 26 -0.13 -16.02 17.73
N HIS A 27 0.91 -15.21 17.76
CA HIS A 27 1.57 -14.75 18.99
C HIS A 27 0.69 -13.84 19.86
N TYR A 28 -0.28 -13.16 19.24
CA TYR A 28 -1.21 -12.25 19.90
C TYR A 28 -2.54 -12.90 20.27
N ILE A 29 -2.82 -14.14 19.81
CA ILE A 29 -4.07 -14.84 20.08
C ILE A 29 -4.40 -14.89 21.59
N PRO A 30 -3.46 -15.20 22.50
CA PRO A 30 -3.77 -15.21 23.93
C PRO A 30 -4.25 -13.82 24.44
N ALA A 31 -3.59 -12.75 24.00
CA ALA A 31 -3.97 -11.38 24.37
C ALA A 31 -5.34 -10.99 23.77
N ILE A 32 -5.61 -11.40 22.52
CA ILE A 32 -6.92 -11.21 21.88
C ILE A 32 -8.01 -11.93 22.67
N ILE A 33 -7.81 -13.19 23.03
CA ILE A 33 -8.80 -13.98 23.79
C ILE A 33 -9.08 -13.31 25.13
N VAL A 34 -8.03 -12.90 25.87
CA VAL A 34 -8.21 -12.21 27.15
C VAL A 34 -9.01 -10.92 26.97
N ALA A 35 -8.67 -10.09 25.97
CA ALA A 35 -9.40 -8.86 25.66
C ALA A 35 -10.88 -9.15 25.33
N LEU A 36 -11.18 -10.16 24.53
CA LEU A 36 -12.55 -10.54 24.17
C LEU A 36 -13.35 -11.05 25.39
N VAL A 37 -12.70 -11.81 26.27
CA VAL A 37 -13.33 -12.28 27.53
C VAL A 37 -13.63 -11.10 28.46
N LEU A 38 -12.69 -10.16 28.63
CA LEU A 38 -12.92 -8.96 29.43
C LEU A 38 -14.07 -8.11 28.86
N GLY A 39 -14.14 -7.95 27.54
CA GLY A 39 -15.26 -7.27 26.88
C GLY A 39 -16.60 -7.97 27.09
N ALA A 40 -16.64 -9.31 27.01
CA ALA A 40 -17.84 -10.09 27.28
C ALA A 40 -18.29 -9.95 28.74
N ILE A 41 -17.38 -10.06 29.72
CA ILE A 41 -17.69 -9.86 31.15
C ILE A 41 -18.20 -8.44 31.39
N GLY A 42 -17.54 -7.42 30.83
CA GLY A 42 -18.01 -6.04 30.92
C GLY A 42 -19.43 -5.88 30.37
N THR A 43 -19.71 -6.48 29.19
CA THR A 43 -21.04 -6.44 28.58
C THR A 43 -22.09 -7.13 29.47
N VAL A 44 -21.76 -8.22 30.17
CA VAL A 44 -22.66 -8.85 31.13
C VAL A 44 -23.00 -7.90 32.28
N CYS A 45 -22.06 -7.12 32.80
CA CYS A 45 -22.34 -6.07 33.79
C CYS A 45 -23.37 -5.05 33.26
N GLN A 46 -23.28 -4.66 31.98
CA GLN A 46 -24.25 -3.77 31.33
C GLN A 46 -25.64 -4.41 31.22
N ILE A 47 -25.73 -5.71 30.89
CA ILE A 47 -26.98 -6.45 30.70
C ILE A 47 -27.74 -6.62 32.02
N VAL A 48 -27.03 -6.77 33.14
CA VAL A 48 -27.64 -6.90 34.47
C VAL A 48 -28.22 -5.57 34.96
N GLY A 49 -27.72 -4.43 34.48
CA GLY A 49 -28.17 -3.11 34.89
C GLY A 49 -29.69 -2.89 34.86
N PRO A 50 -30.37 -3.15 33.73
CA PRO A 50 -31.83 -3.02 33.61
C PRO A 50 -32.63 -3.85 34.61
N ASP A 51 -32.14 -5.07 34.95
CA ASP A 51 -32.80 -5.91 35.97
C ASP A 51 -32.71 -5.30 37.37
N LYS A 52 -31.55 -4.77 37.73
CA LYS A 52 -31.39 -4.05 39.02
C LYS A 52 -32.16 -2.74 39.02
N LEU A 53 -32.29 -2.06 37.89
CA LEU A 53 -33.17 -0.88 37.77
C LEU A 53 -34.65 -1.26 37.94
N LYS A 54 -35.07 -2.43 37.46
CA LYS A 54 -36.40 -3.01 37.75
C LYS A 54 -36.64 -3.13 39.23
N ASP A 55 -35.68 -3.75 39.98
CA ASP A 55 -35.78 -3.92 41.42
C ASP A 55 -35.89 -2.57 42.12
N MET A 56 -35.05 -1.60 41.76
CA MET A 56 -35.09 -0.24 42.31
C MET A 56 -36.43 0.46 42.03
N THR A 57 -36.95 0.33 40.82
CA THR A 57 -38.23 0.92 40.43
C THR A 57 -39.38 0.32 41.21
N ASN A 58 -39.37 -0.99 41.45
CA ASN A 58 -40.38 -1.67 42.25
C ASN A 58 -40.37 -1.21 43.72
N GLU A 59 -39.18 -1.00 44.33
CA GLU A 59 -39.07 -0.46 45.68
C GLU A 59 -39.64 0.99 45.76
N ILE A 60 -39.34 1.84 44.77
CA ILE A 60 -39.91 3.18 44.69
C ILE A 60 -41.44 3.13 44.51
N ALA A 61 -41.93 2.20 43.68
CA ALA A 61 -43.37 2.05 43.40
C ALA A 61 -44.18 1.67 44.66
N LYS A 62 -43.59 0.99 45.64
CA LYS A 62 -44.23 0.67 46.92
C LYS A 62 -44.59 1.93 47.73
N GLY A 63 -43.88 3.04 47.52
CA GLY A 63 -44.19 4.34 48.14
C GLY A 63 -45.30 5.14 47.48
N LEU A 64 -45.78 4.72 46.32
CA LEU A 64 -46.86 5.40 45.63
C LEU A 64 -48.19 5.25 46.42
N PRO A 65 -49.08 6.27 46.40
CA PRO A 65 -50.38 6.18 47.07
C PRO A 65 -51.18 5.01 46.49
N ALA A 66 -51.50 4.03 47.32
CA ALA A 66 -52.40 2.94 46.96
C ALA A 66 -53.78 3.23 47.58
N LEU A 67 -54.86 3.04 46.81
CA LEU A 67 -56.22 3.14 47.33
C LEU A 67 -56.58 1.86 48.09
N VAL A 68 -56.46 1.94 49.43
CA VAL A 68 -56.90 0.86 50.31
C VAL A 68 -58.25 1.31 50.92
N ASN A 69 -59.32 0.57 50.64
CA ASN A 69 -60.69 0.89 51.10
C ASN A 69 -61.17 2.33 50.70
N GLY A 70 -60.78 2.82 49.50
CA GLY A 70 -61.20 4.13 48.99
C GLY A 70 -60.45 5.33 49.60
N LYS A 71 -59.42 5.10 50.43
CA LYS A 71 -58.55 6.16 50.98
C LYS A 71 -57.13 6.01 50.45
N PRO A 72 -56.50 7.12 50.03
CA PRO A 72 -55.11 7.06 49.61
C PRO A 72 -54.23 6.82 50.83
N VAL A 73 -53.53 5.68 50.87
CA VAL A 73 -52.48 5.34 51.86
C VAL A 73 -51.15 5.49 51.20
N LEU A 74 -50.31 6.38 51.73
CA LEU A 74 -48.93 6.51 51.27
C LEU A 74 -48.14 5.30 51.81
N GLY A 75 -47.53 4.54 50.88
CA GLY A 75 -46.54 3.53 51.23
C GLY A 75 -45.22 4.15 51.74
N ALA A 76 -44.42 3.39 52.47
CA ALA A 76 -43.08 3.81 52.84
C ALA A 76 -42.10 3.31 51.77
N ILE A 77 -41.25 4.22 51.27
CA ILE A 77 -40.13 3.84 50.40
C ILE A 77 -38.97 3.40 51.33
N ASP A 78 -38.42 2.20 51.09
CA ASP A 78 -37.21 1.76 51.71
C ASP A 78 -36.00 2.43 51.02
N MET A 79 -35.58 3.60 51.60
CA MET A 79 -34.46 4.37 51.07
C MET A 79 -33.13 3.63 51.20
N ASP A 80 -32.98 2.73 52.15
CA ASP A 80 -31.76 1.95 52.33
C ASP A 80 -31.63 0.91 51.23
N ALA A 81 -32.72 0.23 50.87
CA ALA A 81 -32.77 -0.69 49.74
C ALA A 81 -32.51 0.03 48.41
N VAL A 82 -33.13 1.19 48.18
CA VAL A 82 -32.90 2.01 46.97
C VAL A 82 -31.45 2.47 46.89
N THR A 83 -30.86 2.94 47.98
CA THR A 83 -29.47 3.37 48.02
C THR A 83 -28.49 2.22 47.76
N HIS A 84 -28.74 1.04 48.31
CA HIS A 84 -27.94 -0.16 48.09
C HIS A 84 -27.96 -0.57 46.61
N ILE A 85 -29.14 -0.59 45.96
CA ILE A 85 -29.28 -0.90 44.55
C ILE A 85 -28.59 0.15 43.68
N ALA A 86 -28.69 1.45 44.04
CA ALA A 86 -28.03 2.53 43.33
C ALA A 86 -26.49 2.35 43.34
N TRP A 87 -25.91 2.04 44.49
CA TRP A 87 -24.46 1.77 44.58
C TRP A 87 -24.05 0.52 43.80
N LEU A 88 -24.89 -0.53 43.79
CA LEU A 88 -24.65 -1.72 42.96
C LEU A 88 -24.65 -1.37 41.46
N LEU A 89 -25.61 -0.55 41.00
CA LEU A 89 -25.66 -0.07 39.60
C LEU A 89 -24.41 0.75 39.26
N VAL A 90 -23.98 1.65 40.12
CA VAL A 90 -22.74 2.42 39.95
C VAL A 90 -21.55 1.47 39.82
N ALA A 91 -21.43 0.47 40.69
CA ALA A 91 -20.36 -0.51 40.65
C ALA A 91 -20.36 -1.33 39.33
N LEU A 92 -21.55 -1.76 38.88
CA LEU A 92 -21.69 -2.48 37.59
C LEU A 92 -21.28 -1.62 36.42
N TYR A 93 -21.71 -0.36 36.31
CA TYR A 93 -21.38 0.54 35.22
C TYR A 93 -19.91 0.98 35.23
N VAL A 94 -19.33 1.22 36.42
CA VAL A 94 -17.89 1.48 36.57
C VAL A 94 -17.09 0.24 36.16
N GLY A 95 -17.51 -0.94 36.61
CA GLY A 95 -16.90 -2.21 36.21
C GLY A 95 -16.93 -2.42 34.71
N TYR A 96 -18.07 -2.18 34.06
CA TYR A 96 -18.20 -2.18 32.61
C TYR A 96 -17.21 -1.23 31.94
N ALA A 97 -17.16 0.03 32.38
CA ALA A 97 -16.28 1.04 31.79
C ALA A 97 -14.79 0.65 31.90
N VAL A 98 -14.36 0.16 33.07
CA VAL A 98 -12.98 -0.27 33.33
C VAL A 98 -12.62 -1.49 32.43
N LEU A 99 -13.49 -2.49 32.38
CA LEU A 99 -13.24 -3.70 31.59
C LEU A 99 -13.18 -3.38 30.09
N CYS A 100 -14.09 -2.54 29.57
CA CYS A 100 -14.05 -2.08 28.18
C CYS A 100 -12.82 -1.22 27.88
N TYR A 101 -12.38 -0.38 28.82
CA TYR A 101 -11.15 0.40 28.68
C TYR A 101 -9.94 -0.52 28.53
N VAL A 102 -9.78 -1.50 29.43
CA VAL A 102 -8.67 -2.47 29.38
C VAL A 102 -8.72 -3.29 28.09
N GLN A 103 -9.90 -3.76 27.68
CA GLN A 103 -10.11 -4.45 26.41
C GLN A 103 -9.62 -3.59 25.23
N SER A 104 -10.08 -2.32 25.16
CA SER A 104 -9.73 -1.41 24.07
C SER A 104 -8.23 -1.11 24.03
N TRP A 105 -7.61 -0.92 25.19
CA TRP A 105 -6.17 -0.70 25.32
C TRP A 105 -5.37 -1.92 24.84
N MET A 106 -5.77 -3.13 25.23
CA MET A 106 -5.13 -4.37 24.77
C MET A 106 -5.27 -4.55 23.25
N MET A 107 -6.47 -4.35 22.71
CA MET A 107 -6.72 -4.50 21.27
C MET A 107 -5.98 -3.44 20.46
N ALA A 108 -5.88 -2.19 20.93
CA ALA A 108 -5.09 -1.16 20.27
C ALA A 108 -3.60 -1.54 20.19
N ASN A 109 -3.04 -2.09 21.26
CA ASN A 109 -1.65 -2.52 21.30
C ASN A 109 -1.39 -3.69 20.32
N VAL A 110 -2.24 -4.72 20.35
CA VAL A 110 -2.16 -5.87 19.41
C VAL A 110 -2.25 -5.37 17.97
N THR A 111 -3.21 -4.51 17.66
CA THR A 111 -3.42 -3.97 16.32
C THR A 111 -2.19 -3.23 15.80
N GLN A 112 -1.60 -2.35 16.60
CA GLN A 112 -0.45 -1.55 16.17
C GLN A 112 0.81 -2.42 15.97
N ARG A 113 1.02 -3.42 16.82
CA ARG A 113 2.12 -4.37 16.66
C ARG A 113 1.94 -5.23 15.41
N THR A 114 0.74 -5.74 15.16
CA THR A 114 0.44 -6.51 13.93
C THR A 114 0.67 -5.64 12.68
N ALA A 115 0.23 -4.37 12.69
CA ALA A 115 0.47 -3.44 11.59
C ALA A 115 1.96 -3.15 11.38
N GLN A 116 2.73 -3.01 12.46
CA GLN A 116 4.18 -2.84 12.40
C GLN A 116 4.86 -4.06 11.77
N GLU A 117 4.54 -5.27 12.23
CA GLU A 117 5.12 -6.52 11.70
C GLU A 117 4.76 -6.74 10.22
N LEU A 118 3.52 -6.41 9.80
CA LEU A 118 3.12 -6.49 8.39
C LEU A 118 3.92 -5.51 7.52
N ARG A 119 4.09 -4.26 7.97
CA ARG A 119 4.90 -3.28 7.24
C ARG A 119 6.36 -3.68 7.16
N GLU A 120 6.92 -4.20 8.23
CA GLU A 120 8.29 -4.74 8.27
C GLU A 120 8.44 -5.92 7.29
N ALA A 121 7.51 -6.88 7.33
CA ALA A 121 7.52 -8.02 6.41
C ALA A 121 7.43 -7.57 4.94
N ILE A 122 6.57 -6.59 4.62
CA ILE A 122 6.47 -6.03 3.27
C ILE A 122 7.78 -5.32 2.88
N SER A 123 8.37 -4.53 3.78
CA SER A 123 9.63 -3.80 3.52
C SER A 123 10.79 -4.77 3.25
N VAL A 124 10.92 -5.82 4.03
CA VAL A 124 11.92 -6.88 3.80
C VAL A 124 11.66 -7.58 2.47
N LYS A 125 10.38 -7.88 2.17
CA LYS A 125 9.98 -8.55 0.93
C LYS A 125 10.33 -7.74 -0.32
N ILE A 126 10.13 -6.41 -0.31
CA ILE A 126 10.48 -5.51 -1.41
C ILE A 126 11.95 -5.71 -1.82
N ASN A 127 12.87 -5.81 -0.85
CA ASN A 127 14.29 -5.95 -1.13
C ASN A 127 14.69 -7.35 -1.61
N LYS A 128 13.83 -8.35 -1.43
CA LYS A 128 14.08 -9.74 -1.85
C LYS A 128 13.42 -10.11 -3.18
N LEU A 129 12.51 -9.27 -3.67
CA LEU A 129 11.81 -9.54 -4.92
C LEU A 129 12.71 -9.23 -6.13
N PRO A 130 12.61 -10.03 -7.21
CA PRO A 130 13.32 -9.76 -8.46
C PRO A 130 12.73 -8.52 -9.15
N LEU A 131 13.56 -7.77 -9.89
CA LEU A 131 13.11 -6.60 -10.68
C LEU A 131 11.96 -6.93 -11.64
N LYS A 132 11.92 -8.15 -12.18
CA LYS A 132 10.82 -8.66 -13.01
C LYS A 132 9.43 -8.51 -12.39
N TYR A 133 9.33 -8.49 -11.07
CA TYR A 133 8.07 -8.24 -10.37
C TYR A 133 7.63 -6.78 -10.54
N PHE A 134 8.57 -5.85 -10.36
CA PHE A 134 8.31 -4.40 -10.44
C PHE A 134 8.06 -3.91 -11.86
N ASP A 135 8.48 -4.64 -12.90
CA ASP A 135 8.12 -4.35 -14.29
C ASP A 135 6.61 -4.50 -14.54
N LYS A 136 5.93 -5.33 -13.75
CA LYS A 136 4.51 -5.65 -13.89
C LYS A 136 3.60 -4.92 -12.92
N VAL A 137 4.14 -4.42 -11.83
CA VAL A 137 3.39 -3.84 -10.71
C VAL A 137 3.80 -2.38 -10.51
N SER A 138 2.83 -1.49 -10.43
CA SER A 138 3.12 -0.07 -10.20
C SER A 138 3.61 0.20 -8.77
N TYR A 139 4.50 1.19 -8.62
CA TYR A 139 4.94 1.65 -7.29
C TYR A 139 3.76 2.04 -6.38
N GLY A 140 2.73 2.67 -6.96
CA GLY A 140 1.52 3.05 -6.23
C GLY A 140 0.75 1.86 -5.67
N ASP A 141 0.77 0.71 -6.35
CA ASP A 141 0.13 -0.50 -5.84
C ASP A 141 0.88 -1.09 -4.64
N VAL A 142 2.21 -1.11 -4.69
CA VAL A 142 3.03 -1.56 -3.55
C VAL A 142 2.86 -0.62 -2.36
N LEU A 143 2.91 0.70 -2.58
CA LEU A 143 2.71 1.70 -1.54
C LEU A 143 1.31 1.58 -0.91
N SER A 144 0.27 1.35 -1.72
CA SER A 144 -1.09 1.14 -1.24
C SER A 144 -1.22 -0.09 -0.32
N ARG A 145 -0.44 -1.15 -0.56
CA ARG A 145 -0.42 -2.33 0.32
C ARG A 145 0.20 -2.03 1.68
N ILE A 146 1.29 -1.24 1.71
CA ILE A 146 1.98 -0.85 2.96
C ILE A 146 1.11 0.09 3.80
N THR A 147 0.37 0.99 3.16
CA THR A 147 -0.45 2.01 3.83
C THR A 147 -1.89 1.55 4.00
N ASN A 148 -2.67 1.62 2.92
CA ASN A 148 -4.12 1.44 2.98
C ASN A 148 -4.56 0.03 3.38
N ASP A 149 -3.89 -1.02 2.85
CA ASP A 149 -4.29 -2.40 3.14
C ASP A 149 -3.91 -2.81 4.55
N VAL A 150 -2.72 -2.46 5.02
CA VAL A 150 -2.30 -2.72 6.41
C VAL A 150 -3.18 -1.96 7.40
N ASP A 151 -3.55 -0.71 7.09
CA ASP A 151 -4.46 0.08 7.94
C ASP A 151 -5.88 -0.52 7.97
N ALA A 152 -6.39 -1.01 6.84
CA ALA A 152 -7.69 -1.70 6.79
C ALA A 152 -7.70 -2.98 7.63
N ILE A 153 -6.62 -3.76 7.60
CA ILE A 153 -6.44 -4.94 8.46
C ILE A 153 -6.42 -4.51 9.93
N GLY A 154 -5.61 -3.49 10.27
CA GLY A 154 -5.50 -2.96 11.62
C GLY A 154 -6.83 -2.47 12.17
N GLN A 155 -7.56 -1.64 11.43
CA GLN A 155 -8.88 -1.14 11.85
C GLN A 155 -9.87 -2.27 12.13
N THR A 156 -9.87 -3.31 11.30
CA THR A 156 -10.76 -4.45 11.50
C THR A 156 -10.41 -5.25 12.75
N LEU A 157 -9.12 -5.54 12.97
CA LEU A 157 -8.66 -6.23 14.18
C LEU A 157 -8.98 -5.41 15.44
N GLY A 158 -8.69 -4.11 15.44
CA GLY A 158 -8.86 -3.24 16.60
C GLY A 158 -10.31 -2.98 16.98
N GLN A 159 -11.15 -2.69 16.00
CA GLN A 159 -12.52 -2.24 16.24
C GLN A 159 -13.56 -3.34 15.99
N SER A 160 -13.47 -4.05 14.87
CA SER A 160 -14.56 -4.93 14.46
C SER A 160 -14.59 -6.25 15.22
N VAL A 161 -13.44 -6.82 15.57
CA VAL A 161 -13.39 -8.08 16.33
C VAL A 161 -13.90 -7.87 17.75
N GLY A 162 -13.47 -6.79 18.43
CA GLY A 162 -13.95 -6.44 19.77
C GLY A 162 -15.45 -6.13 19.78
N SER A 163 -15.92 -5.27 18.86
CA SER A 163 -17.33 -4.90 18.76
C SER A 163 -18.25 -6.08 18.41
N LEU A 164 -17.78 -7.04 17.63
CA LEU A 164 -18.53 -8.26 17.31
C LEU A 164 -18.82 -9.07 18.55
N ILE A 165 -17.81 -9.37 19.39
CA ILE A 165 -18.00 -10.15 20.61
C ILE A 165 -18.90 -9.42 21.60
N THR A 166 -18.69 -8.13 21.81
CA THR A 166 -19.58 -7.35 22.70
C THR A 166 -21.00 -7.29 22.16
N SER A 167 -21.20 -7.15 20.83
CA SER A 167 -22.52 -7.14 20.21
C SER A 167 -23.22 -8.51 20.30
N VAL A 168 -22.50 -9.61 20.08
CA VAL A 168 -23.05 -10.95 20.26
C VAL A 168 -23.46 -11.20 21.71
N THR A 169 -22.58 -10.86 22.65
CA THR A 169 -22.84 -10.99 24.08
C THR A 169 -24.05 -10.14 24.49
N LEU A 170 -24.12 -8.89 24.02
CA LEU A 170 -25.22 -7.98 24.30
C LEU A 170 -26.56 -8.49 23.74
N PHE A 171 -26.56 -8.94 22.48
CA PHE A 171 -27.74 -9.47 21.80
C PHE A 171 -28.29 -10.72 22.49
N VAL A 172 -27.43 -11.72 22.71
CA VAL A 172 -27.81 -12.97 23.36
C VAL A 172 -28.21 -12.74 24.81
N GLY A 173 -27.42 -11.97 25.54
CA GLY A 173 -27.69 -11.69 26.96
C GLY A 173 -28.95 -10.86 27.16
N ALA A 174 -29.20 -9.82 26.34
CA ALA A 174 -30.44 -9.07 26.39
C ALA A 174 -31.65 -9.97 26.10
N LEU A 175 -31.55 -10.86 25.09
CA LEU A 175 -32.60 -11.80 24.73
C LEU A 175 -32.90 -12.78 25.90
N ILE A 176 -31.89 -13.33 26.53
CA ILE A 176 -32.05 -14.22 27.70
C ILE A 176 -32.76 -13.47 28.83
N MET A 177 -32.33 -12.26 29.17
CA MET A 177 -32.92 -11.46 30.24
C MET A 177 -34.36 -11.03 29.93
N MET A 178 -34.68 -10.74 28.66
CA MET A 178 -36.05 -10.44 28.22
C MET A 178 -36.96 -11.66 28.44
N PHE A 179 -36.54 -12.86 28.01
CA PHE A 179 -37.32 -14.10 28.24
C PHE A 179 -37.45 -14.44 29.72
N TYR A 180 -36.41 -14.21 30.53
CA TYR A 180 -36.43 -14.41 31.97
C TYR A 180 -37.48 -13.51 32.66
N ASN A 181 -37.59 -12.24 32.23
CA ASN A 181 -38.50 -11.30 32.84
C ASN A 181 -39.95 -11.51 32.40
N ASN A 182 -40.25 -11.62 31.08
CA ASN A 182 -41.60 -11.91 30.59
C ASN A 182 -41.61 -12.36 29.13
N VAL A 183 -42.18 -13.53 28.86
CA VAL A 183 -42.24 -14.12 27.50
C VAL A 183 -43.13 -13.33 26.55
N ILE A 184 -44.29 -12.86 26.97
CA ILE A 184 -45.24 -12.15 26.11
C ILE A 184 -44.65 -10.82 25.62
N MET A 185 -44.07 -10.04 26.54
CA MET A 185 -43.41 -8.78 26.18
C MET A 185 -42.20 -9.02 25.25
N THR A 186 -41.44 -10.10 25.47
CA THR A 186 -40.32 -10.47 24.60
C THR A 186 -40.78 -10.78 23.18
N VAL A 187 -41.82 -11.58 23.01
CA VAL A 187 -42.35 -11.91 21.68
C VAL A 187 -42.86 -10.65 20.96
N CYS A 188 -43.56 -9.75 21.66
CA CYS A 188 -44.01 -8.46 21.12
C CYS A 188 -42.82 -7.56 20.71
N ALA A 189 -41.75 -7.51 21.53
CA ALA A 189 -40.55 -6.77 21.21
C ALA A 189 -39.79 -7.33 19.99
N ILE A 190 -39.67 -8.63 19.90
CA ILE A 190 -39.05 -9.31 18.73
C ILE A 190 -39.89 -9.06 17.46
N ALA A 191 -41.25 -9.19 17.54
CA ALA A 191 -42.14 -8.95 16.40
C ALA A 191 -42.03 -7.52 15.89
N SER A 192 -42.02 -6.52 16.80
CA SER A 192 -41.85 -5.11 16.42
C SER A 192 -40.48 -4.84 15.76
N SER A 193 -39.43 -5.44 16.27
CA SER A 193 -38.07 -5.32 15.69
C SER A 193 -37.95 -6.01 14.33
N LEU A 194 -38.63 -7.14 14.12
CA LEU A 194 -38.63 -7.89 12.85
C LEU A 194 -39.30 -7.06 11.74
N VAL A 195 -40.42 -6.38 12.04
CA VAL A 195 -41.05 -5.46 11.09
C VAL A 195 -40.07 -4.37 10.64
N GLY A 196 -39.30 -3.82 11.59
CA GLY A 196 -38.28 -2.83 11.27
C GLY A 196 -37.13 -3.37 10.40
N LEU A 197 -36.67 -4.57 10.67
CA LEU A 197 -35.64 -5.25 9.87
C LEU A 197 -36.12 -5.52 8.44
N LEU A 198 -37.37 -5.90 8.25
CA LEU A 198 -37.97 -6.10 6.91
C LEU A 198 -38.02 -4.78 6.11
N ILE A 199 -38.45 -3.69 6.75
CA ILE A 199 -38.47 -2.35 6.11
C ILE A 199 -37.06 -1.92 5.74
N MET A 200 -36.09 -2.10 6.64
CA MET A 200 -34.68 -1.78 6.39
C MET A 200 -34.10 -2.60 5.23
N GLY A 201 -34.38 -3.91 5.18
CA GLY A 201 -33.94 -4.79 4.10
C GLY A 201 -34.48 -4.36 2.73
N ALA A 202 -35.76 -3.94 2.67
CA ALA A 202 -36.34 -3.42 1.45
C ALA A 202 -35.66 -2.12 0.97
N ILE A 203 -35.36 -1.19 1.87
CA ILE A 203 -34.64 0.06 1.55
C ILE A 203 -33.21 -0.22 1.13
N MET A 204 -32.50 -1.12 1.82
CA MET A 204 -31.15 -1.52 1.43
C MET A 204 -31.09 -2.07 0.01
N LYS A 205 -32.03 -2.94 -0.36
CA LYS A 205 -32.09 -3.51 -1.72
C LYS A 205 -32.27 -2.43 -2.80
N VAL A 206 -33.06 -1.41 -2.54
CA VAL A 206 -33.24 -0.27 -3.45
C VAL A 206 -31.98 0.63 -3.45
N SER A 207 -31.43 0.94 -2.29
CA SER A 207 -30.25 1.79 -2.12
C SER A 207 -29.01 1.20 -2.83
N GLN A 208 -28.82 -0.12 -2.78
CA GLN A 208 -27.70 -0.83 -3.41
C GLN A 208 -27.55 -0.48 -4.90
N LYS A 209 -28.66 -0.37 -5.63
CA LYS A 209 -28.67 -0.02 -7.06
C LYS A 209 -28.10 1.38 -7.30
N TYR A 210 -28.50 2.35 -6.49
CA TYR A 210 -28.01 3.74 -6.62
C TYR A 210 -26.58 3.88 -6.13
N PHE A 211 -26.21 3.18 -5.07
CA PHE A 211 -24.82 3.13 -4.59
C PHE A 211 -23.87 2.59 -5.66
N SER A 212 -24.22 1.50 -6.34
CA SER A 212 -23.41 0.96 -7.43
C SER A 212 -23.29 1.95 -8.59
N ARG A 213 -24.39 2.64 -8.97
CA ARG A 213 -24.33 3.68 -10.01
C ARG A 213 -23.48 4.87 -9.60
N GLN A 214 -23.57 5.31 -8.35
CA GLN A 214 -22.73 6.38 -7.81
C GLN A 214 -21.25 6.04 -7.89
N GLN A 215 -20.87 4.78 -7.58
CA GLN A 215 -19.46 4.35 -7.68
C GLN A 215 -18.95 4.35 -9.12
N ILE A 216 -19.79 3.94 -10.08
CA ILE A 216 -19.44 4.00 -11.51
C ILE A 216 -19.28 5.46 -11.95
N ALA A 217 -20.27 6.32 -11.67
CA ALA A 217 -20.21 7.72 -12.05
C ALA A 217 -19.03 8.48 -11.39
N LEU A 218 -18.68 8.13 -10.14
CA LEU A 218 -17.47 8.66 -9.48
C LEU A 218 -16.19 8.21 -10.20
N GLY A 219 -16.15 6.96 -10.67
CA GLY A 219 -15.06 6.46 -11.50
C GLY A 219 -14.91 7.24 -12.81
N ASP A 220 -16.02 7.53 -13.49
CA ASP A 220 -16.03 8.28 -14.75
C ASP A 220 -15.57 9.74 -14.53
N VAL A 221 -16.03 10.41 -13.46
CA VAL A 221 -15.55 11.76 -13.09
C VAL A 221 -14.05 11.75 -12.79
N ASN A 222 -13.58 10.81 -11.98
CA ASN A 222 -12.16 10.72 -11.62
C ASN A 222 -11.29 10.43 -12.86
N GLY A 223 -11.72 9.51 -13.73
CA GLY A 223 -11.00 9.20 -14.97
C GLY A 223 -10.90 10.42 -15.90
N HIS A 224 -12.01 11.16 -16.06
CA HIS A 224 -11.99 12.39 -16.85
C HIS A 224 -11.06 13.47 -16.25
N VAL A 225 -11.11 13.67 -14.94
CA VAL A 225 -10.23 14.64 -14.25
C VAL A 225 -8.76 14.24 -14.39
N GLU A 226 -8.43 12.95 -14.19
CA GLU A 226 -7.08 12.43 -14.35
C GLU A 226 -6.56 12.64 -15.79
N GLU A 227 -7.38 12.32 -16.80
CA GLU A 227 -7.04 12.51 -18.21
C GLU A 227 -6.82 13.98 -18.56
N MET A 228 -7.75 14.85 -18.18
CA MET A 228 -7.64 16.29 -18.46
C MET A 228 -6.48 16.96 -17.71
N TYR A 229 -6.19 16.50 -16.48
CA TYR A 229 -5.07 17.02 -15.71
C TYR A 229 -3.72 16.54 -16.28
N ALA A 230 -3.60 15.27 -16.63
CA ALA A 230 -2.41 14.72 -17.28
C ALA A 230 -2.14 15.39 -18.64
N GLY A 231 -3.21 15.62 -19.42
CA GLY A 231 -3.16 16.27 -20.73
C GLY A 231 -3.33 17.79 -20.68
N HIS A 232 -3.21 18.48 -19.53
CA HIS A 232 -3.60 19.88 -19.36
C HIS A 232 -2.91 20.83 -20.36
N THR A 233 -1.62 20.61 -20.63
CA THR A 233 -0.87 21.40 -21.61
C THR A 233 -1.47 21.27 -23.03
N VAL A 234 -1.92 20.07 -23.41
CA VAL A 234 -2.56 19.81 -24.71
C VAL A 234 -3.93 20.50 -24.76
N VAL A 235 -4.74 20.35 -23.69
CA VAL A 235 -6.05 21.03 -23.58
C VAL A 235 -5.88 22.53 -23.77
N LYS A 236 -4.88 23.15 -23.14
CA LYS A 236 -4.56 24.58 -23.27
C LYS A 236 -4.07 24.94 -24.68
N ALA A 237 -3.15 24.15 -25.25
CA ALA A 237 -2.57 24.42 -26.55
C ALA A 237 -3.61 24.39 -27.70
N TYR A 238 -4.64 23.54 -27.55
CA TYR A 238 -5.69 23.38 -28.57
C TYR A 238 -7.02 24.03 -28.17
N CYS A 239 -7.06 24.85 -27.10
CA CYS A 239 -8.26 25.54 -26.62
C CYS A 239 -9.45 24.60 -26.37
N GLY A 240 -9.18 23.38 -25.85
CA GLY A 240 -10.16 22.32 -25.60
C GLY A 240 -10.93 22.45 -24.30
N GLU A 241 -10.82 23.57 -23.56
CA GLU A 241 -11.45 23.75 -22.23
C GLU A 241 -12.97 23.64 -22.26
N ALA A 242 -13.61 24.22 -23.28
CA ALA A 242 -15.06 24.20 -23.40
C ALA A 242 -15.62 22.80 -23.57
N ASP A 243 -14.92 21.93 -24.31
CA ASP A 243 -15.31 20.55 -24.54
C ASP A 243 -15.07 19.69 -23.28
N SER A 244 -13.94 19.93 -22.60
CA SER A 244 -13.62 19.29 -21.33
C SER A 244 -14.65 19.63 -20.25
N ILE A 245 -15.05 20.91 -20.12
CA ILE A 245 -16.07 21.34 -19.16
C ILE A 245 -17.42 20.70 -19.48
N ARG A 246 -17.85 20.66 -20.74
CA ARG A 246 -19.11 19.99 -21.13
C ARG A 246 -19.13 18.51 -20.81
N ALA A 247 -18.01 17.82 -21.04
CA ALA A 247 -17.87 16.41 -20.69
C ALA A 247 -17.91 16.21 -19.18
N PHE A 248 -17.21 17.05 -18.41
CA PHE A 248 -17.24 17.05 -16.95
C PHE A 248 -18.64 17.29 -16.40
N GLU A 249 -19.37 18.28 -16.91
CA GLU A 249 -20.72 18.59 -16.48
C GLU A 249 -21.67 17.40 -16.66
N LYS A 250 -21.53 16.66 -17.76
CA LYS A 250 -22.31 15.43 -18.00
C LYS A 250 -22.00 14.37 -16.94
N TYR A 251 -20.71 14.03 -16.73
CA TYR A 251 -20.32 13.04 -15.72
C TYR A 251 -20.70 13.46 -14.31
N ASN A 252 -20.53 14.75 -14.00
CA ASN A 252 -20.89 15.30 -12.69
C ASN A 252 -22.43 15.30 -12.48
N GLY A 253 -23.21 15.51 -13.53
CA GLY A 253 -24.66 15.38 -13.50
C GLY A 253 -25.11 13.94 -13.19
N ASP A 254 -24.52 12.93 -13.84
CA ASP A 254 -24.78 11.52 -13.58
C ASP A 254 -24.37 11.12 -12.14
N LEU A 255 -23.24 11.67 -11.65
CA LEU A 255 -22.79 11.50 -10.27
C LEU A 255 -23.76 12.14 -9.27
N TYR A 256 -24.22 13.36 -9.55
CA TYR A 256 -25.21 14.06 -8.72
C TYR A 256 -26.51 13.25 -8.60
N ASP A 257 -27.08 12.81 -9.72
CA ASP A 257 -28.35 12.08 -9.74
C ASP A 257 -28.29 10.74 -9.01
N SER A 258 -27.20 10.01 -9.18
CA SER A 258 -27.00 8.74 -8.49
C SER A 258 -26.60 8.95 -7.02
N GLY A 259 -25.76 9.94 -6.74
CA GLY A 259 -25.30 10.31 -5.41
C GLY A 259 -26.41 10.83 -4.52
N TRP A 260 -27.25 11.73 -5.02
CA TRP A 260 -28.40 12.24 -4.28
C TRP A 260 -29.33 11.10 -3.82
N LYS A 261 -29.71 10.19 -4.74
CA LYS A 261 -30.59 9.05 -4.43
C LYS A 261 -29.96 8.07 -3.46
N SER A 262 -28.68 7.77 -3.67
CA SER A 262 -27.92 6.90 -2.78
C SER A 262 -27.81 7.48 -1.38
N GLN A 263 -27.45 8.75 -1.26
CA GLN A 263 -27.28 9.44 0.01
C GLN A 263 -28.59 9.63 0.76
N PHE A 264 -29.68 9.98 0.06
CA PHE A 264 -30.99 10.08 0.64
C PHE A 264 -31.48 8.74 1.24
N LEU A 265 -31.40 7.65 0.46
CA LEU A 265 -31.80 6.33 0.94
C LEU A 265 -30.91 5.82 2.08
N SER A 266 -29.60 6.05 2.00
CA SER A 266 -28.67 5.70 3.09
C SER A 266 -28.91 6.56 4.33
N GLY A 267 -29.20 7.85 4.14
CA GLY A 267 -29.50 8.78 5.23
C GLY A 267 -30.78 8.45 5.99
N LEU A 268 -31.75 7.79 5.33
CA LEU A 268 -32.98 7.33 5.99
C LEU A 268 -32.75 6.17 6.99
N MET A 269 -31.63 5.44 6.87
CA MET A 269 -31.37 4.26 7.72
C MET A 269 -31.38 4.59 9.21
N MET A 270 -30.66 5.64 9.63
CA MET A 270 -30.58 6.03 11.05
C MET A 270 -31.95 6.49 11.61
N PRO A 271 -32.69 7.42 10.97
CA PRO A 271 -34.04 7.78 11.41
C PRO A 271 -34.98 6.59 11.48
N LEU A 272 -34.93 5.67 10.53
CA LEU A 272 -35.80 4.49 10.52
C LEU A 272 -35.42 3.50 11.65
N MET A 273 -34.15 3.29 11.90
CA MET A 273 -33.70 2.46 13.05
C MET A 273 -34.16 3.08 14.38
N ASN A 274 -34.06 4.39 14.53
CA ASN A 274 -34.57 5.09 15.69
C ASN A 274 -36.11 4.99 15.80
N PHE A 275 -36.83 5.11 14.68
CA PHE A 275 -38.28 4.91 14.63
C PHE A 275 -38.68 3.50 15.06
N VAL A 276 -37.99 2.46 14.55
CA VAL A 276 -38.24 1.06 14.92
C VAL A 276 -37.99 0.84 16.41
N GLY A 277 -36.87 1.36 16.95
CA GLY A 277 -36.57 1.29 18.37
C GLY A 277 -37.64 1.99 19.23
N ASN A 278 -38.08 3.17 18.84
CA ASN A 278 -39.14 3.91 19.53
C ASN A 278 -40.51 3.25 19.36
N PHE A 279 -40.83 2.68 18.20
CA PHE A 279 -42.06 1.92 17.99
C PHE A 279 -42.09 0.68 18.91
N GLY A 280 -40.96 -0.08 18.96
CA GLY A 280 -40.84 -1.20 19.87
C GLY A 280 -40.98 -0.77 21.35
N TYR A 281 -40.40 0.38 21.72
CA TYR A 281 -40.61 0.98 23.04
C TYR A 281 -42.09 1.25 23.35
N VAL A 282 -42.85 1.86 22.42
CA VAL A 282 -44.30 2.10 22.60
C VAL A 282 -45.05 0.79 22.75
N VAL A 283 -44.78 -0.21 21.91
CA VAL A 283 -45.40 -1.53 21.99
C VAL A 283 -45.19 -2.16 23.35
N VAL A 284 -43.94 -2.15 23.85
CA VAL A 284 -43.59 -2.68 25.16
C VAL A 284 -44.28 -1.93 26.28
N CYS A 285 -44.38 -0.60 26.21
CA CYS A 285 -45.11 0.18 27.20
C CYS A 285 -46.61 -0.15 27.23
N VAL A 286 -47.29 -0.24 26.06
CA VAL A 286 -48.70 -0.55 25.98
C VAL A 286 -48.99 -1.97 26.48
N VAL A 287 -48.27 -2.95 25.97
CA VAL A 287 -48.43 -4.36 26.41
C VAL A 287 -48.10 -4.52 27.87
N GLY A 288 -47.00 -3.87 28.33
CA GLY A 288 -46.59 -3.89 29.72
C GLY A 288 -47.65 -3.25 30.66
N ALA A 289 -48.23 -2.13 30.26
CA ALA A 289 -49.30 -1.50 31.01
C ALA A 289 -50.53 -2.40 31.18
N VAL A 290 -50.96 -3.07 30.10
CA VAL A 290 -52.07 -4.03 30.16
C VAL A 290 -51.76 -5.19 31.09
N LEU A 291 -50.55 -5.79 31.00
CA LEU A 291 -50.14 -6.89 31.87
C LEU A 291 -49.96 -6.48 33.32
N ALA A 292 -49.55 -5.22 33.59
CA ALA A 292 -49.44 -4.68 34.94
C ALA A 292 -50.83 -4.41 35.53
N MET A 293 -51.79 -3.91 34.73
CA MET A 293 -53.18 -3.73 35.19
C MET A 293 -53.86 -5.06 35.51
N ASP A 294 -53.52 -6.14 34.78
CA ASP A 294 -53.95 -7.52 35.07
C ASP A 294 -53.20 -8.15 36.27
N GLY A 295 -52.27 -7.45 36.91
CA GLY A 295 -51.48 -7.96 38.02
C GLY A 295 -50.47 -9.07 37.66
N LYS A 296 -50.16 -9.26 36.32
CA LYS A 296 -49.28 -10.31 35.84
C LYS A 296 -47.79 -9.93 35.90
N ILE A 297 -47.49 -8.65 35.93
CA ILE A 297 -46.12 -8.12 36.05
C ILE A 297 -46.09 -6.92 36.98
N GLU A 298 -44.91 -6.67 37.58
CA GLU A 298 -44.64 -5.48 38.37
C GLU A 298 -44.26 -4.29 37.45
N PHE A 299 -44.44 -3.06 37.94
CA PHE A 299 -44.20 -1.85 37.17
C PHE A 299 -42.76 -1.73 36.68
N GLY A 300 -41.78 -2.13 37.52
CA GLY A 300 -40.38 -2.13 37.16
C GLY A 300 -40.00 -2.99 35.96
N VAL A 301 -40.80 -4.04 35.66
CA VAL A 301 -40.58 -4.88 34.46
C VAL A 301 -40.72 -4.06 33.20
N ILE A 302 -41.66 -3.11 33.16
CA ILE A 302 -41.85 -2.22 32.01
C ILE A 302 -40.61 -1.38 31.80
N VAL A 303 -40.05 -0.81 32.87
CA VAL A 303 -38.82 0.01 32.85
C VAL A 303 -37.61 -0.81 32.35
N ALA A 304 -37.47 -2.04 32.84
CA ALA A 304 -36.41 -2.92 32.35
C ALA A 304 -36.53 -3.21 30.84
N PHE A 305 -37.75 -3.52 30.37
CA PHE A 305 -37.97 -3.81 28.95
C PHE A 305 -37.75 -2.60 28.04
N MET A 306 -38.03 -1.37 28.52
CA MET A 306 -37.66 -0.14 27.82
C MET A 306 -36.18 -0.04 27.53
N MET A 307 -35.32 -0.51 28.45
CA MET A 307 -33.87 -0.58 28.24
C MET A 307 -33.46 -1.79 27.40
N TYR A 308 -34.03 -2.97 27.69
CA TYR A 308 -33.66 -4.19 26.96
C TYR A 308 -33.96 -4.10 25.47
N ILE A 309 -35.05 -3.46 25.05
CA ILE A 309 -35.35 -3.33 23.61
C ILE A 309 -34.27 -2.53 22.87
N ARG A 310 -33.67 -1.52 23.53
CA ARG A 310 -32.56 -0.77 22.96
C ARG A 310 -31.28 -1.62 22.91
N LEU A 311 -30.99 -2.36 23.98
CA LEU A 311 -29.84 -3.26 24.06
C LEU A 311 -29.94 -4.43 23.07
N PHE A 312 -31.16 -4.84 22.70
CA PHE A 312 -31.45 -5.86 21.70
C PHE A 312 -31.33 -5.35 20.27
N THR A 313 -31.82 -4.14 19.97
CA THR A 313 -31.84 -3.61 18.61
C THR A 313 -30.51 -3.00 18.16
N GLN A 314 -29.72 -2.42 19.07
CA GLN A 314 -28.43 -1.78 18.79
C GLN A 314 -27.42 -2.74 18.11
N PRO A 315 -27.20 -3.97 18.58
CA PRO A 315 -26.26 -4.92 17.96
C PRO A 315 -26.58 -5.27 16.52
N LEU A 316 -27.86 -5.21 16.11
CA LEU A 316 -28.27 -5.57 14.75
C LEU A 316 -27.62 -4.69 13.68
N SER A 317 -27.47 -3.40 13.96
CA SER A 317 -26.76 -2.47 13.07
C SER A 317 -25.23 -2.71 13.09
N GLN A 318 -24.67 -3.07 14.25
CA GLN A 318 -23.25 -3.33 14.42
C GLN A 318 -22.80 -4.61 13.69
N PHE A 319 -23.66 -5.63 13.62
CA PHE A 319 -23.37 -6.85 12.84
C PHE A 319 -23.17 -6.56 11.36
N ALA A 320 -24.04 -5.74 10.76
CA ALA A 320 -23.92 -5.38 9.35
C ALA A 320 -22.60 -4.63 9.07
N GLN A 321 -22.25 -3.68 9.94
CA GLN A 321 -21.00 -2.92 9.81
C GLN A 321 -19.76 -3.79 10.03
N ALA A 322 -19.77 -4.67 11.03
CA ALA A 322 -18.69 -5.58 11.30
C ALA A 322 -18.44 -6.54 10.12
N PHE A 323 -19.52 -7.04 9.49
CA PHE A 323 -19.41 -7.89 8.30
C PHE A 323 -18.79 -7.16 7.10
N GLN A 324 -19.16 -5.90 6.86
CA GLN A 324 -18.52 -5.08 5.82
C GLN A 324 -17.03 -4.86 6.09
N ASN A 325 -16.67 -4.56 7.35
CA ASN A 325 -15.27 -4.38 7.73
C ASN A 325 -14.48 -5.68 7.56
N LEU A 326 -15.05 -6.84 7.92
CA LEU A 326 -14.42 -8.14 7.71
C LEU A 326 -14.19 -8.43 6.21
N GLN A 327 -15.12 -8.07 5.34
CA GLN A 327 -14.93 -8.22 3.89
C GLN A 327 -13.79 -7.33 3.37
N ARG A 328 -13.71 -6.07 3.83
CA ARG A 328 -12.59 -5.17 3.49
C ARG A 328 -11.26 -5.73 3.99
N CYS A 329 -11.23 -6.21 5.22
CA CYS A 329 -10.05 -6.83 5.81
C CYS A 329 -9.59 -8.05 5.01
N ALA A 330 -10.52 -8.91 4.61
CA ALA A 330 -10.19 -10.08 3.83
C ALA A 330 -9.61 -9.71 2.45
N ALA A 331 -10.20 -8.73 1.76
CA ALA A 331 -9.67 -8.26 0.48
C ALA A 331 -8.28 -7.60 0.63
N ALA A 332 -8.08 -6.78 1.67
CA ALA A 332 -6.78 -6.19 1.98
C ALA A 332 -5.74 -7.26 2.35
N SER A 333 -6.12 -8.23 3.18
CA SER A 333 -5.26 -9.35 3.56
C SER A 333 -4.88 -10.22 2.36
N GLU A 334 -5.80 -10.47 1.42
CA GLU A 334 -5.51 -11.21 0.19
C GLU A 334 -4.41 -10.52 -0.62
N ARG A 335 -4.49 -9.20 -0.81
CA ARG A 335 -3.46 -8.43 -1.51
C ARG A 335 -2.12 -8.41 -0.78
N VAL A 336 -2.13 -8.27 0.54
CA VAL A 336 -0.90 -8.27 1.35
C VAL A 336 -0.25 -9.66 1.34
N PHE A 337 -1.01 -10.73 1.61
CA PHE A 337 -0.43 -12.07 1.65
C PHE A 337 -0.03 -12.58 0.26
N SER A 338 -0.77 -12.25 -0.80
CA SER A 338 -0.31 -12.58 -2.17
C SER A 338 1.03 -11.92 -2.49
N PHE A 339 1.25 -10.68 -2.03
CA PHE A 339 2.54 -10.02 -2.16
C PHE A 339 3.65 -10.69 -1.34
N LEU A 340 3.37 -11.07 -0.10
CA LEU A 340 4.35 -11.73 0.76
C LEU A 340 4.71 -13.15 0.28
N GLU A 341 3.82 -13.79 -0.46
CA GLU A 341 4.00 -15.14 -1.03
C GLU A 341 4.65 -15.11 -2.43
N GLU A 342 4.86 -13.93 -3.04
CA GLU A 342 5.57 -13.85 -4.33
C GLU A 342 6.96 -14.50 -4.25
N PRO A 343 7.38 -15.17 -5.32
CA PRO A 343 8.70 -15.80 -5.36
C PRO A 343 9.82 -14.78 -5.15
N GLU A 344 10.70 -15.05 -4.20
CA GLU A 344 11.91 -14.27 -3.94
C GLU A 344 13.02 -14.63 -4.92
N MET A 345 14.03 -13.80 -5.01
CA MET A 345 15.30 -14.17 -5.66
C MET A 345 15.89 -15.39 -4.95
N ASP A 346 16.60 -16.23 -5.69
CA ASP A 346 17.26 -17.40 -5.13
C ASP A 346 18.19 -17.00 -4.00
N ASP A 347 18.21 -17.81 -2.94
CA ASP A 347 19.18 -17.66 -1.86
C ASP A 347 20.57 -18.06 -2.39
N GLU A 348 21.52 -17.15 -2.24
CA GLU A 348 22.89 -17.31 -2.72
C GLU A 348 23.89 -17.34 -1.55
N SER A 349 23.43 -17.61 -0.34
CA SER A 349 24.27 -17.66 0.86
C SER A 349 25.32 -18.77 0.84
N ASP A 350 25.12 -19.80 0.03
CA ASP A 350 26.03 -20.93 -0.19
C ASP A 350 27.11 -20.65 -1.25
N LYS A 351 26.92 -19.60 -2.08
CA LYS A 351 27.90 -19.22 -3.12
C LYS A 351 29.08 -18.46 -2.52
N GLN A 352 30.28 -18.76 -3.03
CA GLN A 352 31.51 -18.05 -2.63
C GLN A 352 31.76 -16.85 -3.54
N ALA A 353 32.22 -15.75 -2.95
CA ALA A 353 32.75 -14.63 -3.71
C ALA A 353 34.08 -15.06 -4.36
N LEU A 354 34.18 -14.91 -5.68
CA LEU A 354 35.37 -15.26 -6.46
C LEU A 354 36.00 -14.04 -7.16
N LEU A 355 35.20 -12.98 -7.37
CA LEU A 355 35.63 -11.74 -8.02
C LEU A 355 36.19 -10.78 -6.98
N GLY A 356 37.40 -10.25 -7.22
CA GLY A 356 38.03 -9.28 -6.34
C GLY A 356 38.53 -9.83 -4.99
N VAL A 357 38.61 -11.16 -4.82
CA VAL A 357 38.95 -11.81 -3.54
C VAL A 357 40.43 -12.06 -3.43
N ASN A 358 40.97 -12.14 -2.20
CA ASN A 358 42.40 -12.40 -1.89
C ASN A 358 43.36 -11.33 -2.44
N GLY A 359 42.92 -10.08 -2.54
CA GLY A 359 43.75 -8.97 -2.99
C GLY A 359 44.12 -9.00 -4.48
N LYS A 360 43.46 -9.84 -5.28
CA LYS A 360 43.53 -9.80 -6.74
C LYS A 360 42.43 -8.86 -7.26
N PRO A 361 42.80 -7.67 -7.76
CA PRO A 361 41.79 -6.77 -8.34
C PRO A 361 41.20 -7.42 -9.61
N VAL A 362 39.91 -7.22 -9.82
CA VAL A 362 39.25 -7.59 -11.08
C VAL A 362 39.80 -6.71 -12.18
N ARG A 363 40.20 -7.33 -13.29
CA ARG A 363 40.71 -6.60 -14.47
C ARG A 363 39.61 -6.05 -15.33
N GLY A 364 38.46 -6.74 -15.35
CA GLY A 364 37.30 -6.35 -16.14
C GLY A 364 37.26 -6.93 -17.54
N ASP A 365 37.89 -8.09 -17.79
CA ASP A 365 37.61 -8.86 -18.99
C ASP A 365 36.19 -9.41 -18.94
N VAL A 366 35.35 -9.16 -19.97
CA VAL A 366 33.97 -9.63 -20.02
C VAL A 366 33.70 -10.48 -21.24
N GLU A 367 33.14 -11.66 -21.04
CA GLU A 367 32.82 -12.61 -22.10
C GLU A 367 31.33 -12.97 -22.08
N PHE A 368 30.66 -12.79 -23.21
CA PHE A 368 29.30 -13.25 -23.46
C PHE A 368 29.36 -14.44 -24.41
N SER A 369 28.81 -15.58 -24.00
CA SER A 369 28.83 -16.80 -24.78
C SER A 369 27.40 -17.30 -24.99
N HIS A 370 26.88 -17.15 -26.22
CA HIS A 370 25.56 -17.63 -26.66
C HIS A 370 24.42 -17.24 -25.73
N VAL A 371 24.41 -15.98 -25.26
CA VAL A 371 23.43 -15.47 -24.30
C VAL A 371 22.05 -15.39 -24.94
N LYS A 372 21.05 -15.97 -24.27
CA LYS A 372 19.64 -15.94 -24.65
C LYS A 372 18.81 -15.39 -23.52
N PHE A 373 17.81 -14.54 -23.87
CA PHE A 373 16.94 -13.95 -22.87
C PHE A 373 15.63 -13.43 -23.42
N GLY A 374 14.59 -13.47 -22.59
CA GLY A 374 13.30 -12.80 -22.78
C GLY A 374 12.63 -12.49 -21.45
N TYR A 375 12.04 -11.29 -21.30
CA TYR A 375 11.27 -10.93 -20.10
C TYR A 375 10.03 -11.81 -19.93
N ASP A 376 9.46 -12.26 -21.05
CA ASP A 376 8.39 -13.25 -21.11
C ASP A 376 8.95 -14.53 -21.78
N PRO A 377 8.72 -15.73 -21.21
CA PRO A 377 9.15 -16.99 -21.81
C PRO A 377 8.64 -17.21 -23.24
N SER A 378 7.53 -16.56 -23.61
CA SER A 378 6.96 -16.65 -24.96
C SER A 378 7.61 -15.70 -25.98
N LYS A 379 8.41 -14.71 -25.53
CA LYS A 379 9.00 -13.68 -26.39
C LYS A 379 10.49 -13.51 -26.11
N THR A 380 11.33 -14.12 -26.93
CA THR A 380 12.78 -13.91 -26.89
C THR A 380 13.11 -12.50 -27.36
N ILE A 381 14.01 -11.81 -26.64
CA ILE A 381 14.51 -10.47 -26.97
C ILE A 381 15.98 -10.54 -27.38
N ILE A 382 16.80 -11.37 -26.72
CA ILE A 382 18.18 -11.67 -27.07
C ILE A 382 18.21 -13.13 -27.54
N ASN A 383 18.60 -13.37 -28.81
CA ASN A 383 18.50 -14.70 -29.42
C ASN A 383 19.79 -15.49 -29.30
N ASP A 384 20.95 -14.87 -29.64
CA ASP A 384 22.28 -15.51 -29.57
C ASP A 384 23.37 -14.44 -29.51
N PHE A 385 23.56 -13.85 -28.33
CA PHE A 385 24.50 -12.75 -28.16
C PHE A 385 25.85 -13.31 -27.69
N SER A 386 26.91 -13.11 -28.50
CA SER A 386 28.29 -13.49 -28.18
C SER A 386 29.24 -12.33 -28.45
N ALA A 387 30.04 -11.95 -27.43
CA ALA A 387 31.03 -10.89 -27.55
C ALA A 387 32.15 -11.12 -26.51
N SER A 388 33.37 -10.69 -26.84
CA SER A 388 34.50 -10.70 -25.91
C SER A 388 35.07 -9.29 -25.82
N VAL A 389 35.12 -8.76 -24.60
CA VAL A 389 35.61 -7.42 -24.27
C VAL A 389 36.81 -7.54 -23.36
N LYS A 390 37.90 -6.88 -23.70
CA LYS A 390 39.12 -6.89 -22.91
C LYS A 390 39.15 -5.77 -21.87
N SER A 391 39.88 -6.01 -20.80
CA SER A 391 40.11 -5.00 -19.76
C SER A 391 40.57 -3.67 -20.34
N GLY A 392 39.92 -2.59 -19.87
CA GLY A 392 40.24 -1.23 -20.28
C GLY A 392 39.62 -0.79 -21.61
N GLN A 393 38.89 -1.67 -22.34
CA GLN A 393 38.25 -1.30 -23.60
C GLN A 393 36.97 -0.48 -23.35
N LYS A 394 36.78 0.55 -24.18
CA LYS A 394 35.54 1.31 -24.28
C LYS A 394 34.66 0.71 -25.38
N VAL A 395 33.55 0.12 -25.00
CA VAL A 395 32.60 -0.57 -25.90
C VAL A 395 31.35 0.28 -26.09
N ALA A 396 31.06 0.69 -27.29
CA ALA A 396 29.81 1.37 -27.64
C ALA A 396 28.76 0.35 -28.10
N ILE A 397 27.57 0.38 -27.49
CA ILE A 397 26.41 -0.43 -27.91
C ILE A 397 25.48 0.47 -28.72
N VAL A 398 25.31 0.16 -30.03
CA VAL A 398 24.57 0.96 -30.97
C VAL A 398 23.44 0.15 -31.59
N GLY A 399 22.34 0.79 -31.93
CA GLY A 399 21.21 0.12 -32.61
C GLY A 399 19.91 0.91 -32.44
N PRO A 400 18.86 0.59 -33.20
CA PRO A 400 17.56 1.26 -33.10
C PRO A 400 16.91 1.04 -31.74
N THR A 401 15.87 1.85 -31.45
CA THR A 401 15.05 1.64 -30.26
C THR A 401 14.41 0.25 -30.30
N GLY A 402 14.50 -0.48 -29.18
CA GLY A 402 14.00 -1.86 -29.10
C GLY A 402 15.00 -2.94 -29.60
N ALA A 403 16.22 -2.58 -29.98
CA ALA A 403 17.25 -3.56 -30.40
C ALA A 403 17.78 -4.44 -29.26
N GLY A 404 17.48 -4.13 -27.97
CA GLY A 404 17.93 -4.91 -26.83
C GLY A 404 19.12 -4.31 -26.06
N LYS A 405 19.54 -3.08 -26.35
CA LYS A 405 20.72 -2.43 -25.73
C LYS A 405 20.65 -2.38 -24.20
N THR A 406 19.58 -1.78 -23.65
CA THR A 406 19.35 -1.72 -22.19
C THR A 406 19.18 -3.11 -21.58
N THR A 407 18.57 -4.05 -22.33
CA THR A 407 18.44 -5.43 -21.88
C THR A 407 19.81 -6.07 -21.65
N MET A 408 20.77 -5.86 -22.57
CA MET A 408 22.14 -6.39 -22.42
C MET A 408 22.83 -5.88 -21.17
N VAL A 409 22.71 -4.57 -20.89
CA VAL A 409 23.26 -3.97 -19.68
C VAL A 409 22.62 -4.58 -18.41
N ASN A 410 21.31 -4.75 -18.41
CA ASN A 410 20.60 -5.39 -17.31
C ASN A 410 21.02 -6.85 -17.07
N LEU A 411 21.36 -7.59 -18.15
CA LEU A 411 21.87 -8.96 -18.05
C LEU A 411 23.30 -8.98 -17.53
N LEU A 412 24.15 -8.05 -17.97
CA LEU A 412 25.52 -7.91 -17.48
C LEU A 412 25.57 -7.63 -15.97
N MET A 413 24.67 -6.76 -15.49
CA MET A 413 24.47 -6.49 -14.06
C MET A 413 23.77 -7.64 -13.31
N ARG A 414 23.36 -8.68 -14.02
CA ARG A 414 22.59 -9.78 -13.44
C ARG A 414 21.34 -9.36 -12.69
N PHE A 415 20.67 -8.29 -13.16
CA PHE A 415 19.34 -7.90 -12.68
C PHE A 415 18.27 -8.91 -13.09
N TYR A 416 18.54 -9.65 -14.17
CA TYR A 416 17.73 -10.76 -14.69
C TYR A 416 18.61 -11.96 -14.97
N GLU A 417 18.08 -13.17 -14.76
CA GLU A 417 18.77 -14.40 -15.08
C GLU A 417 18.63 -14.72 -16.57
N ILE A 418 19.72 -15.04 -17.25
CA ILE A 418 19.72 -15.45 -18.66
C ILE A 418 19.05 -16.81 -18.82
N SER A 419 18.34 -16.98 -19.95
CA SER A 419 17.66 -18.24 -20.29
C SER A 419 18.58 -19.29 -20.89
N GLY A 420 19.73 -18.87 -21.45
CA GLY A 420 20.75 -19.76 -22.01
C GLY A 420 22.07 -19.03 -22.19
N GLY A 421 23.16 -19.78 -22.42
CA GLY A 421 24.50 -19.24 -22.52
C GLY A 421 25.15 -18.92 -21.16
N SER A 422 26.21 -18.10 -21.19
CA SER A 422 26.92 -17.64 -19.98
C SER A 422 27.46 -16.22 -20.16
N ILE A 423 27.62 -15.52 -19.03
CA ILE A 423 28.30 -14.22 -18.92
C ILE A 423 29.40 -14.40 -17.87
N ALA A 424 30.66 -14.17 -18.28
CA ALA A 424 31.79 -14.33 -17.40
C ALA A 424 32.56 -13.00 -17.24
N ILE A 425 33.09 -12.75 -16.04
CA ILE A 425 33.96 -11.63 -15.70
C ILE A 425 35.28 -12.24 -15.24
N ASP A 426 36.40 -11.87 -15.90
CA ASP A 426 37.75 -12.44 -15.68
C ASP A 426 37.72 -13.99 -15.70
N GLY A 427 36.90 -14.60 -16.55
CA GLY A 427 36.72 -16.05 -16.68
C GLY A 427 35.85 -16.70 -15.59
N VAL A 428 35.25 -15.93 -14.68
CA VAL A 428 34.30 -16.41 -13.65
C VAL A 428 32.88 -16.19 -14.12
N ASP A 429 32.08 -17.26 -14.25
CA ASP A 429 30.66 -17.15 -14.59
C ASP A 429 29.90 -16.38 -13.49
N THR A 430 29.18 -15.34 -13.90
CA THR A 430 28.39 -14.50 -13.00
C THR A 430 27.32 -15.27 -12.23
N LYS A 431 26.84 -16.40 -12.74
CA LYS A 431 25.91 -17.29 -12.03
C LYS A 431 26.55 -18.08 -10.89
N SER A 432 27.86 -18.29 -10.94
CA SER A 432 28.59 -19.08 -9.93
C SER A 432 28.89 -18.33 -8.63
N VAL A 433 28.76 -17.02 -8.64
CA VAL A 433 29.03 -16.12 -7.51
C VAL A 433 27.75 -15.46 -7.00
N PRO A 434 27.74 -14.91 -5.76
CA PRO A 434 26.60 -14.13 -5.28
C PRO A 434 26.41 -12.85 -6.10
N ARG A 435 25.15 -12.39 -6.27
CA ARG A 435 24.83 -11.15 -7.02
C ARG A 435 25.57 -9.93 -6.50
N TRP A 436 25.69 -9.78 -5.18
CA TRP A 436 26.42 -8.65 -4.59
C TRP A 436 27.88 -8.63 -5.05
N ASN A 437 28.53 -9.80 -5.21
CA ASN A 437 29.92 -9.87 -5.67
C ASN A 437 30.05 -9.47 -7.16
N VAL A 438 29.01 -9.69 -7.96
CA VAL A 438 28.95 -9.15 -9.34
C VAL A 438 28.76 -7.64 -9.29
N HIS A 439 27.79 -7.15 -8.51
CA HIS A 439 27.46 -5.73 -8.44
C HIS A 439 28.63 -4.87 -7.95
N ASP A 440 29.44 -5.37 -7.02
CA ASP A 440 30.64 -4.69 -6.51
C ASP A 440 31.69 -4.42 -7.61
N GLN A 441 31.59 -5.10 -8.76
CA GLN A 441 32.53 -4.90 -9.88
C GLN A 441 32.06 -3.79 -10.85
N PHE A 442 30.90 -3.18 -10.60
CA PHE A 442 30.30 -2.21 -11.52
C PHE A 442 30.09 -0.84 -10.88
N SER A 443 30.41 0.19 -11.64
CA SER A 443 29.85 1.54 -11.44
C SER A 443 28.84 1.84 -12.56
N MET A 444 27.71 2.46 -12.22
CA MET A 444 26.63 2.68 -13.19
C MET A 444 26.13 4.13 -13.17
N VAL A 445 26.08 4.72 -14.36
CA VAL A 445 25.44 6.03 -14.59
C VAL A 445 24.27 5.83 -15.51
N LEU A 446 23.06 5.95 -14.96
CA LEU A 446 21.81 5.74 -15.67
C LEU A 446 21.30 7.01 -16.36
N GLN A 447 20.45 6.85 -17.36
CA GLN A 447 19.73 7.95 -18.01
C GLN A 447 18.84 8.70 -17.01
N ASP A 448 18.10 7.95 -16.17
CA ASP A 448 17.28 8.54 -15.09
C ASP A 448 18.15 8.78 -13.86
N THR A 449 18.40 10.05 -13.59
CA THR A 449 19.20 10.49 -12.46
C THR A 449 18.39 10.50 -11.18
N TRP A 450 18.59 9.51 -10.33
CA TRP A 450 17.90 9.44 -9.04
C TRP A 450 18.72 10.05 -7.91
N VAL A 451 18.08 10.97 -7.17
CA VAL A 451 18.63 11.61 -5.98
C VAL A 451 17.77 11.24 -4.79
N PHE A 452 18.38 10.66 -3.75
CA PHE A 452 17.69 10.28 -2.52
C PHE A 452 17.50 11.51 -1.62
N HIS A 453 16.43 11.47 -0.83
CA HIS A 453 16.26 12.45 0.24
C HIS A 453 17.37 12.26 1.28
N GLY A 454 18.26 13.22 1.37
CA GLY A 454 19.46 13.21 2.21
C GLY A 454 20.43 14.31 1.79
N THR A 455 21.54 14.41 2.45
CA THR A 455 22.58 15.41 2.13
C THR A 455 23.27 15.10 0.80
N VAL A 456 23.92 16.11 0.21
CA VAL A 456 24.80 15.91 -0.96
C VAL A 456 25.84 14.84 -0.67
N ARG A 457 26.45 14.88 0.51
CA ARG A 457 27.44 13.90 0.99
C ARG A 457 26.89 12.49 0.97
N GLU A 458 25.73 12.27 1.59
CA GLU A 458 25.06 10.96 1.63
C GLU A 458 24.69 10.45 0.24
N ASN A 459 24.29 11.33 -0.66
CA ASN A 459 23.96 10.98 -2.03
C ASN A 459 25.18 10.55 -2.86
N ILE A 460 26.36 11.12 -2.60
CA ILE A 460 27.59 10.77 -3.32
C ILE A 460 28.23 9.50 -2.74
N ALA A 461 28.36 9.41 -1.41
CA ALA A 461 28.89 8.21 -0.74
C ALA A 461 27.97 7.00 -0.92
N TYR A 462 26.66 7.25 -0.94
CA TYR A 462 25.55 6.29 -1.05
C TYR A 462 25.76 5.04 -0.20
N SER A 463 25.98 3.85 -0.81
CA SER A 463 26.12 2.58 -0.10
C SER A 463 27.56 2.19 0.23
N LYS A 464 28.57 2.94 -0.24
CA LYS A 464 29.98 2.59 -0.04
C LYS A 464 30.46 2.95 1.37
N PRO A 465 30.84 1.98 2.21
CA PRO A 465 31.32 2.27 3.55
C PRO A 465 32.73 2.88 3.53
N GLY A 466 33.02 3.76 4.50
CA GLY A 466 34.36 4.30 4.72
C GLY A 466 34.81 5.37 3.74
N VAL A 467 33.90 5.94 2.93
CA VAL A 467 34.21 7.07 2.04
C VAL A 467 34.59 8.29 2.86
N THR A 468 35.74 8.89 2.57
CA THR A 468 36.22 10.10 3.24
C THR A 468 35.68 11.36 2.58
N ASP A 469 35.57 12.45 3.34
CA ASP A 469 35.18 13.75 2.82
C ASP A 469 36.07 14.21 1.66
N LYS A 470 37.36 13.91 1.73
CA LYS A 470 38.31 14.25 0.68
C LYS A 470 37.99 13.52 -0.63
N GLN A 471 37.61 12.24 -0.60
CA GLN A 471 37.20 11.49 -1.79
C GLN A 471 35.95 12.09 -2.43
N ILE A 472 34.98 12.49 -1.61
CA ILE A 472 33.76 13.15 -2.07
C ILE A 472 34.08 14.50 -2.73
N GLU A 473 34.92 15.32 -2.08
CA GLU A 473 35.35 16.60 -2.64
C GLU A 473 36.13 16.44 -3.95
N ASP A 474 37.07 15.50 -4.00
CA ASP A 474 37.91 15.26 -5.16
C ASP A 474 37.05 14.77 -6.35
N ALA A 475 36.08 13.89 -6.12
CA ALA A 475 35.11 13.47 -7.14
C ALA A 475 34.25 14.68 -7.62
N CYS A 476 33.76 15.52 -6.71
CA CYS A 476 32.99 16.70 -7.09
C CYS A 476 33.81 17.76 -7.84
N LYS A 477 35.09 17.88 -7.52
CA LYS A 477 36.01 18.75 -8.27
C LYS A 477 36.27 18.23 -9.67
N ALA A 478 36.43 16.91 -9.82
CA ALA A 478 36.64 16.26 -11.10
C ALA A 478 35.46 16.45 -12.07
N VAL A 479 34.23 16.38 -11.55
CA VAL A 479 33.02 16.61 -12.37
C VAL A 479 32.61 18.10 -12.46
N GLY A 480 33.35 19.01 -11.83
CA GLY A 480 33.04 20.45 -11.86
C GLY A 480 31.86 20.90 -10.97
N LEU A 481 31.37 20.04 -10.08
CA LEU A 481 30.21 20.33 -9.21
C LEU A 481 30.59 20.98 -7.87
N HIS A 482 31.84 20.87 -7.43
CA HIS A 482 32.32 21.36 -6.13
C HIS A 482 31.99 22.81 -5.86
N HIS A 483 32.25 23.72 -6.83
CA HIS A 483 32.03 25.16 -6.66
C HIS A 483 30.53 25.46 -6.46
N TYR A 484 29.67 24.78 -7.19
CA TYR A 484 28.22 24.91 -7.01
C TYR A 484 27.78 24.43 -5.63
N ILE A 485 28.23 23.25 -5.19
CA ILE A 485 27.89 22.71 -3.86
C ILE A 485 28.31 23.69 -2.76
N MET A 486 29.51 24.29 -2.85
CA MET A 486 29.99 25.27 -1.87
C MET A 486 29.19 26.59 -1.90
N SER A 487 28.43 26.87 -2.95
CA SER A 487 27.51 28.00 -2.99
C SER A 487 26.16 27.75 -2.32
N LEU A 488 25.85 26.47 -1.99
CA LEU A 488 24.66 26.09 -1.25
C LEU A 488 24.77 26.49 0.23
N PRO A 489 23.66 26.77 0.93
CA PRO A 489 23.68 27.28 2.31
C PRO A 489 24.49 26.44 3.29
N ASN A 490 24.47 25.11 3.14
CA ASN A 490 25.16 24.16 4.01
C ASN A 490 26.24 23.34 3.26
N GLY A 491 26.65 23.78 2.06
CA GLY A 491 27.64 23.05 1.28
C GLY A 491 27.27 21.57 1.06
N TYR A 492 28.17 20.66 1.36
CA TYR A 492 27.96 19.20 1.24
C TYR A 492 26.89 18.63 2.20
N ASP A 493 26.56 19.35 3.26
CA ASP A 493 25.52 18.94 4.21
C ASP A 493 24.14 19.53 3.85
N THR A 494 24.00 20.14 2.67
CA THR A 494 22.72 20.56 2.13
C THR A 494 21.87 19.35 1.81
N VAL A 495 20.62 19.31 2.37
CA VAL A 495 19.66 18.25 2.12
C VAL A 495 19.03 18.45 0.75
N LEU A 496 19.07 17.42 -0.08
CA LEU A 496 18.44 17.38 -1.39
C LEU A 496 17.04 16.75 -1.25
N ASP A 497 16.04 17.39 -1.84
CA ASP A 497 14.69 16.87 -1.93
C ASP A 497 14.19 16.93 -3.39
N ASP A 498 13.06 16.30 -3.69
CA ASP A 498 12.50 16.24 -5.05
C ASP A 498 12.18 17.61 -5.66
N LYS A 499 12.07 18.65 -4.85
CA LYS A 499 11.62 19.99 -5.28
C LYS A 499 12.76 20.97 -5.43
N ALA A 500 13.92 20.62 -4.89
CA ALA A 500 14.82 21.65 -4.62
C ALA A 500 16.04 21.71 -5.46
N THR A 501 16.74 22.31 -5.88
CA THR A 501 18.13 22.80 -5.87
C THR A 501 18.98 22.37 -7.04
N LEU A 502 18.82 21.19 -7.60
CA LEU A 502 19.68 20.70 -8.68
C LEU A 502 18.95 20.70 -10.04
N SER A 503 19.56 21.33 -11.05
CA SER A 503 19.14 21.16 -12.43
C SER A 503 19.35 19.71 -12.89
N GLN A 504 18.72 19.30 -13.99
CA GLN A 504 18.87 17.95 -14.54
C GLN A 504 20.34 17.60 -14.82
N GLY A 505 21.11 18.56 -15.36
CA GLY A 505 22.53 18.37 -15.59
C GLY A 505 23.35 18.26 -14.31
N GLN A 506 23.00 19.03 -13.26
CA GLN A 506 23.66 18.92 -11.95
C GLN A 506 23.37 17.59 -11.27
N LYS A 507 22.13 17.06 -11.40
CA LYS A 507 21.79 15.72 -10.93
C LYS A 507 22.63 14.67 -11.65
N GLN A 508 22.84 14.80 -12.95
CA GLN A 508 23.67 13.89 -13.72
C GLN A 508 25.13 13.96 -13.29
N LEU A 509 25.71 15.16 -13.08
CA LEU A 509 27.06 15.31 -12.54
C LEU A 509 27.19 14.68 -11.14
N LEU A 510 26.16 14.78 -10.31
CA LEU A 510 26.15 14.13 -8.99
C LEU A 510 26.15 12.60 -9.09
N THR A 511 25.42 12.00 -10.04
CA THR A 511 25.47 10.55 -10.27
C THR A 511 26.80 10.10 -10.86
N ILE A 512 27.46 10.92 -11.67
CA ILE A 512 28.83 10.65 -12.14
C ILE A 512 29.82 10.72 -10.96
N ALA A 513 29.71 11.71 -10.07
CA ALA A 513 30.54 11.80 -8.86
C ALA A 513 30.35 10.55 -7.96
N ARG A 514 29.13 10.05 -7.82
CA ARG A 514 28.83 8.75 -7.14
C ARG A 514 29.59 7.61 -7.78
N ALA A 515 29.55 7.49 -9.10
CA ALA A 515 30.27 6.44 -9.83
C ALA A 515 31.80 6.56 -9.70
N MET A 516 32.35 7.79 -9.60
CA MET A 516 33.77 8.03 -9.31
C MET A 516 34.17 7.56 -7.91
N VAL A 517 33.33 7.82 -6.92
CA VAL A 517 33.58 7.39 -5.54
C VAL A 517 33.48 5.87 -5.41
N GLU A 518 32.59 5.23 -6.16
CA GLU A 518 32.48 3.76 -6.21
C GLU A 518 33.75 3.10 -6.71
N ASP A 519 34.38 3.66 -7.74
CA ASP A 519 35.70 3.26 -8.25
C ASP A 519 35.76 1.79 -8.68
N ALA A 520 34.71 1.26 -9.31
CA ALA A 520 34.65 -0.11 -9.79
C ALA A 520 35.42 -0.30 -11.12
N PRO A 521 35.94 -1.52 -11.40
CA PRO A 521 36.73 -1.82 -12.61
C PRO A 521 35.89 -1.80 -13.91
N ILE A 522 34.59 -2.01 -13.83
CA ILE A 522 33.70 -2.03 -14.99
C ILE A 522 32.69 -0.91 -14.85
N LEU A 523 32.48 -0.17 -15.93
CA LEU A 523 31.61 0.99 -15.98
C LEU A 523 30.47 0.78 -16.98
N ILE A 524 29.26 1.15 -16.57
CA ILE A 524 28.09 1.18 -17.43
C ILE A 524 27.59 2.62 -17.52
N LEU A 525 27.52 3.13 -18.75
CA LEU A 525 27.04 4.48 -19.04
C LEU A 525 25.82 4.40 -19.97
N ASP A 526 24.68 4.95 -19.53
CA ASP A 526 23.50 5.15 -20.38
C ASP A 526 23.41 6.64 -20.73
N GLU A 527 23.74 6.98 -21.98
CA GLU A 527 23.97 8.34 -22.43
C GLU A 527 22.68 8.98 -22.97
N ALA A 528 21.91 9.66 -22.11
CA ALA A 528 20.82 10.51 -22.56
C ALA A 528 20.88 11.90 -21.89
N THR A 529 21.28 12.89 -22.68
CA THR A 529 21.41 14.29 -22.23
C THR A 529 20.42 15.23 -22.95
N SER A 530 19.26 14.77 -23.33
CA SER A 530 18.30 15.48 -24.20
C SER A 530 17.69 16.77 -23.62
N SER A 531 18.06 17.17 -22.39
CA SER A 531 17.41 18.29 -21.68
C SER A 531 18.39 19.18 -20.92
N VAL A 532 19.65 19.28 -21.37
CA VAL A 532 20.72 19.99 -20.66
C VAL A 532 21.30 21.09 -21.56
N ASP A 533 21.67 22.22 -20.98
CA ASP A 533 22.33 23.31 -21.74
C ASP A 533 23.74 22.90 -22.22
N THR A 534 24.20 23.48 -23.31
CA THR A 534 25.47 23.13 -23.99
C THR A 534 26.70 23.18 -23.07
N ARG A 535 26.76 24.14 -22.13
CA ARG A 535 27.91 24.24 -21.22
C ARG A 535 27.93 23.10 -20.20
N THR A 536 26.79 22.76 -19.63
CA THR A 536 26.66 21.65 -18.70
C THR A 536 26.87 20.32 -19.44
N GLU A 537 26.45 20.22 -20.69
CA GLU A 537 26.68 19.09 -21.57
C GLU A 537 28.18 18.81 -21.77
N GLU A 538 28.98 19.86 -22.05
CA GLU A 538 30.44 19.73 -22.15
C GLU A 538 31.07 19.27 -20.82
N LEU A 539 30.56 19.75 -19.68
CA LEU A 539 31.05 19.30 -18.36
C LEU A 539 30.72 17.82 -18.11
N ILE A 540 29.51 17.38 -18.45
CA ILE A 540 29.10 15.99 -18.35
C ILE A 540 29.99 15.11 -19.23
N GLN A 541 30.25 15.52 -20.49
CA GLN A 541 31.10 14.77 -21.40
C GLN A 541 32.54 14.62 -20.86
N LYS A 542 33.13 15.71 -20.38
CA LYS A 542 34.48 15.67 -19.76
C LYS A 542 34.52 14.78 -18.53
N ALA A 543 33.47 14.82 -17.70
CA ALA A 543 33.35 13.98 -16.51
C ALA A 543 33.21 12.48 -16.89
N MET A 544 32.41 12.19 -17.93
CA MET A 544 32.27 10.83 -18.47
C MET A 544 33.58 10.30 -19.05
N ASP A 545 34.30 11.11 -19.84
CA ASP A 545 35.59 10.72 -20.42
C ASP A 545 36.63 10.47 -19.31
N ALA A 546 36.68 11.33 -18.29
CA ALA A 546 37.55 11.10 -17.13
C ALA A 546 37.19 9.82 -16.36
N LEU A 547 35.92 9.45 -16.31
CA LEU A 547 35.45 8.24 -15.62
C LEU A 547 35.82 6.96 -16.37
N THR A 548 35.94 6.99 -17.71
CA THR A 548 36.25 5.81 -18.54
C THR A 548 37.75 5.43 -18.59
N VAL A 549 38.65 6.30 -18.10
CA VAL A 549 40.08 6.06 -18.13
C VAL A 549 40.44 4.81 -17.29
N ASP A 550 41.23 3.90 -17.85
CA ASP A 550 41.71 2.66 -17.23
C ASP A 550 40.60 1.70 -16.76
N ARG A 551 39.36 1.84 -17.29
CA ARG A 551 38.21 0.98 -16.94
C ARG A 551 37.58 0.35 -18.17
N THR A 552 37.10 -0.88 -18.01
CA THR A 552 36.26 -1.50 -19.05
C THR A 552 34.89 -0.82 -19.06
N SER A 553 34.52 -0.18 -20.15
CA SER A 553 33.34 0.68 -20.19
C SER A 553 32.35 0.22 -21.24
N PHE A 554 31.09 -0.02 -20.85
CA PHE A 554 29.96 -0.27 -21.73
C PHE A 554 29.11 0.97 -21.84
N VAL A 555 29.02 1.55 -23.02
CA VAL A 555 28.29 2.81 -23.26
C VAL A 555 27.14 2.55 -24.21
N ILE A 556 25.90 2.79 -23.75
CA ILE A 556 24.74 2.87 -24.66
C ILE A 556 24.82 4.23 -25.33
N ALA A 557 25.38 4.22 -26.54
CA ALA A 557 25.74 5.44 -27.21
C ALA A 557 24.59 6.03 -28.02
N HIS A 558 24.26 7.30 -27.74
CA HIS A 558 23.32 8.14 -28.46
C HIS A 558 24.02 9.34 -29.13
N ARG A 559 25.34 9.48 -28.96
CA ARG A 559 26.14 10.57 -29.51
C ARG A 559 27.22 10.05 -30.46
N LEU A 560 27.45 10.81 -31.51
CA LEU A 560 28.46 10.49 -32.51
C LEU A 560 29.88 10.45 -31.94
N SER A 561 30.24 11.40 -31.07
CA SER A 561 31.57 11.45 -30.45
C SER A 561 31.87 10.18 -29.65
N THR A 562 30.92 9.73 -28.84
CA THR A 562 31.07 8.53 -28.00
C THR A 562 31.22 7.27 -28.84
N ILE A 563 30.50 7.19 -29.99
CA ILE A 563 30.58 6.05 -30.90
C ILE A 563 31.94 6.02 -31.61
N ARG A 564 32.41 7.18 -32.08
CA ARG A 564 33.66 7.31 -32.85
C ARG A 564 34.90 6.99 -32.02
N ASP A 565 34.88 7.38 -30.75
CA ASP A 565 36.01 7.23 -29.83
C ASP A 565 35.96 5.90 -29.05
N ALA A 566 35.11 4.94 -29.45
CA ALA A 566 35.04 3.60 -28.88
C ALA A 566 36.06 2.64 -29.51
N ASP A 567 36.72 1.83 -28.68
CA ASP A 567 37.64 0.77 -29.14
C ASP A 567 36.89 -0.35 -29.87
N MET A 568 35.64 -0.58 -29.50
CA MET A 568 34.77 -1.58 -30.11
C MET A 568 33.34 -1.05 -30.16
N ILE A 569 32.69 -1.24 -31.28
CA ILE A 569 31.27 -0.96 -31.47
C ILE A 569 30.54 -2.29 -31.65
N LEU A 570 29.52 -2.53 -30.83
CA LEU A 570 28.60 -3.65 -30.97
C LEU A 570 27.29 -3.12 -31.55
N VAL A 571 27.01 -3.49 -32.79
CA VAL A 571 25.80 -3.05 -33.50
C VAL A 571 24.71 -4.08 -33.33
N MET A 572 23.67 -3.68 -32.63
CA MET A 572 22.54 -4.56 -32.27
C MET A 572 21.34 -4.30 -33.14
N ASN A 573 20.70 -5.38 -33.61
CA ASN A 573 19.42 -5.34 -34.29
C ASN A 573 18.59 -6.57 -33.86
N HIS A 574 17.33 -6.35 -33.45
CA HIS A 574 16.41 -7.42 -33.04
C HIS A 574 17.01 -8.45 -32.07
N GLY A 575 17.86 -7.99 -31.12
CA GLY A 575 18.43 -8.82 -30.07
C GLY A 575 19.72 -9.55 -30.41
N ASP A 576 20.24 -9.38 -31.62
CA ASP A 576 21.49 -10.00 -32.07
C ASP A 576 22.54 -8.92 -32.38
N ILE A 577 23.84 -9.30 -32.27
CA ILE A 577 24.94 -8.50 -32.81
C ILE A 577 24.98 -8.77 -34.32
N VAL A 578 24.66 -7.75 -35.12
CA VAL A 578 24.73 -7.85 -36.60
C VAL A 578 26.10 -7.48 -37.13
N GLU A 579 26.80 -6.56 -36.45
CA GLU A 579 28.16 -6.13 -36.79
C GLU A 579 28.95 -5.80 -35.52
N SER A 580 30.26 -6.01 -35.58
CA SER A 580 31.20 -5.56 -34.53
C SER A 580 32.52 -5.12 -35.19
N GLY A 581 33.17 -4.12 -34.60
CA GLY A 581 34.44 -3.57 -35.11
C GLY A 581 34.65 -2.11 -34.64
N THR A 582 35.66 -1.46 -35.17
CA THR A 582 35.90 -0.03 -34.95
C THR A 582 35.02 0.81 -35.87
N HIS A 583 34.92 2.12 -35.57
CA HIS A 583 34.16 3.08 -36.37
C HIS A 583 34.56 3.04 -37.86
N GLU A 584 35.87 3.07 -38.13
CA GLU A 584 36.39 3.09 -39.51
C GLU A 584 36.11 1.78 -40.26
N GLU A 585 36.31 0.63 -39.59
CA GLU A 585 36.03 -0.69 -40.16
C GLU A 585 34.54 -0.85 -40.53
N LEU A 586 33.64 -0.43 -39.67
CA LEU A 586 32.21 -0.57 -39.85
C LEU A 586 31.67 0.37 -40.93
N LEU A 587 32.19 1.60 -41.05
CA LEU A 587 31.87 2.51 -42.14
C LEU A 587 32.36 1.98 -43.48
N ALA A 588 33.61 1.43 -43.53
CA ALA A 588 34.18 0.86 -44.75
C ALA A 588 33.39 -0.37 -45.23
N LYS A 589 32.76 -1.13 -44.33
CA LYS A 589 31.88 -2.26 -44.70
C LYS A 589 30.61 -1.82 -45.40
N GLY A 590 30.14 -0.57 -45.20
CA GLY A 590 28.90 -0.06 -45.79
C GLY A 590 27.65 -0.84 -45.39
N GLY A 591 27.64 -1.45 -44.19
CA GLY A 591 26.57 -2.28 -43.68
C GLY A 591 25.56 -1.52 -42.80
N PHE A 592 24.90 -2.25 -41.91
CA PHE A 592 23.84 -1.72 -41.05
C PHE A 592 24.30 -0.56 -40.19
N TYR A 593 25.56 -0.59 -39.71
CA TYR A 593 26.17 0.53 -39.00
C TYR A 593 26.25 1.80 -39.84
N ALA A 594 26.72 1.68 -41.08
CA ALA A 594 26.82 2.81 -41.98
C ALA A 594 25.43 3.43 -42.29
N ASP A 595 24.39 2.59 -42.41
CA ASP A 595 23.02 3.06 -42.61
C ASP A 595 22.51 3.84 -41.40
N ILE A 596 22.74 3.36 -40.15
CA ILE A 596 22.40 4.07 -38.92
C ILE A 596 23.19 5.40 -38.85
N TYR A 597 24.49 5.34 -39.11
CA TYR A 597 25.33 6.53 -39.07
C TYR A 597 24.85 7.60 -40.05
N ASN A 598 24.63 7.25 -41.29
CA ASN A 598 24.17 8.17 -42.33
C ASN A 598 22.76 8.71 -42.07
N SER A 599 21.88 7.90 -41.49
CA SER A 599 20.50 8.34 -41.20
C SER A 599 20.37 9.23 -39.97
N GLN A 600 21.25 9.08 -38.97
CA GLN A 600 21.16 9.81 -37.69
C GLN A 600 22.16 10.96 -37.58
N PHE A 601 23.31 10.87 -38.23
CA PHE A 601 24.43 11.79 -37.98
C PHE A 601 24.98 12.50 -39.19
N ALA A 602 24.81 11.99 -40.43
CA ALA A 602 25.36 12.62 -41.65
C ALA A 602 24.65 13.93 -42.08
N LEU A 603 23.59 14.36 -41.39
CA LEU A 603 22.90 15.64 -41.62
C LEU A 603 23.39 16.76 -40.72
N THR A 604 24.41 16.53 -39.91
CA THR A 604 24.92 17.50 -38.90
C THR A 604 26.35 18.00 -39.16
N ASP A 605 26.97 17.63 -40.27
CA ASP A 605 28.28 18.14 -40.76
C ASP A 605 28.11 19.30 -41.72
#